data_93d77fe2df956badbc10b9b93bdd0733
#
_entry.id   93d77fe2df956badbc10b9b93bdd0733
#
_cell.length_a   1.000
_cell.length_b   1.000
_cell.length_c   1.000
_cell.angle_alpha   90.00
_cell.angle_beta   90.00
_cell.angle_gamma   90.00
#
_symmetry.space_group_name_H-M   'P 1'
#
loop_
_entity.id
_entity.type
_entity.pdbx_description
1 polymer ?
#
loop_
_entity_poly.entity_id
_entity_poly.type
_entity_poly.pdbx_seq_one_letter_code
_entity_poly.pdbx_strand_id
1 'polypeptide(L)'
;MALTALLSLFKEQLENESSLLAKTCSLEKRGDYLIYWYFSKLKNMGPAEIEEIVCDDGGDLGIDALLIDPENYVHFYQFKNPVNAEAGFPGGDVDKIISGLHLILKREHKAVANGTLNEMIDQVYQIVPSGYRIHLVTSGSTLADEPVQKLNAFVKGLGGPTEDFITWSVADLKALQDEFYQKNLPTIQGSIVFDLVRQPPYQIRSANHDSYILHATGATLAELYRQHGEQLLQQNIRVYQGDKTTNASIRQTCTGDDSPNFFHFNNGVTFLALGQNLWVVG
;
A
#
# COMPACT_ATOMS: atom_id res chain seq x y z
N MET A 1 -6.54 9.53 -15.76
CA MET A 1 -7.60 9.65 -14.72
C MET A 1 -7.04 10.53 -13.62
N ALA A 2 -7.75 11.57 -13.20
CA ALA A 2 -7.29 12.38 -12.07
C ALA A 2 -7.20 11.52 -10.82
N LEU A 3 -6.13 11.68 -10.03
CA LEU A 3 -6.00 11.02 -8.73
C LEU A 3 -7.21 11.35 -7.87
N THR A 4 -7.78 10.34 -7.22
CA THR A 4 -8.81 10.59 -6.21
C THR A 4 -8.17 11.30 -5.01
N ALA A 5 -8.93 12.12 -4.29
CA ALA A 5 -8.42 12.81 -3.09
C ALA A 5 -7.81 11.83 -2.07
N LEU A 6 -8.39 10.63 -1.95
CA LEU A 6 -7.89 9.54 -1.10
C LEU A 6 -6.50 9.05 -1.50
N LEU A 7 -6.29 8.86 -2.79
CA LEU A 7 -5.02 8.37 -3.29
C LEU A 7 -3.90 9.43 -3.15
N SER A 8 -4.26 10.71 -3.30
CA SER A 8 -3.33 11.82 -3.05
C SER A 8 -2.91 11.89 -1.58
N LEU A 9 -3.85 11.72 -0.65
CA LEU A 9 -3.56 11.67 0.79
C LEU A 9 -2.70 10.47 1.16
N PHE A 10 -2.98 9.31 0.58
CA PHE A 10 -2.13 8.15 0.79
C PHE A 10 -0.70 8.35 0.26
N LYS A 11 -0.55 8.99 -0.90
CA LYS A 11 0.76 9.36 -1.43
C LYS A 11 1.54 10.24 -0.47
N GLU A 12 0.89 11.27 0.09
CA GLU A 12 1.49 12.14 1.10
C GLU A 12 1.87 11.37 2.38
N GLN A 13 1.00 10.48 2.86
CA GLN A 13 1.28 9.61 4.00
C GLN A 13 2.50 8.72 3.72
N LEU A 14 2.53 8.04 2.56
CA LEU A 14 3.64 7.19 2.14
C LEU A 14 4.96 7.98 2.11
N GLU A 15 4.96 9.19 1.56
CA GLU A 15 6.16 10.02 1.50
C GLU A 15 6.65 10.47 2.88
N ASN A 16 5.73 10.83 3.78
CA ASN A 16 6.06 11.21 5.15
C ASN A 16 6.64 10.03 5.93
N GLU A 17 6.01 8.86 5.86
CA GLU A 17 6.49 7.64 6.53
C GLU A 17 7.84 7.16 5.95
N SER A 18 7.98 7.18 4.62
CA SER A 18 9.23 6.84 3.94
C SER A 18 10.37 7.76 4.34
N SER A 19 10.11 9.07 4.43
CA SER A 19 11.10 10.05 4.84
C SER A 19 11.52 9.87 6.31
N LEU A 20 10.60 9.44 7.17
CA LEU A 20 10.90 9.13 8.56
C LEU A 20 11.79 7.88 8.68
N LEU A 21 11.45 6.82 7.94
CA LEU A 21 12.28 5.61 7.86
C LEU A 21 13.66 5.91 7.31
N ALA A 22 13.76 6.75 6.27
CA ALA A 22 15.04 7.17 5.69
C ALA A 22 15.96 7.82 6.72
N LYS A 23 15.44 8.69 7.57
CA LYS A 23 16.20 9.31 8.65
C LYS A 23 16.67 8.29 9.69
N THR A 24 15.81 7.33 10.02
CA THR A 24 16.11 6.27 11.01
C THR A 24 17.17 5.31 10.49
N CYS A 25 17.13 4.97 9.20
CA CYS A 25 18.04 4.04 8.53
C CYS A 25 19.22 4.73 7.83
N SER A 26 19.36 6.07 7.98
CA SER A 26 20.43 6.88 7.35
C SER A 26 20.50 6.72 5.82
N LEU A 27 19.33 6.63 5.16
CA LEU A 27 19.26 6.47 3.71
C LEU A 27 19.48 7.81 3.00
N GLU A 28 20.31 7.82 1.96
CA GLU A 28 20.65 9.03 1.22
C GLU A 28 19.81 9.17 -0.07
N LYS A 29 19.51 8.06 -0.75
CA LYS A 29 18.81 8.06 -2.03
C LYS A 29 17.30 8.01 -1.85
N ARG A 30 16.57 8.89 -2.55
CA ARG A 30 15.09 8.89 -2.53
C ARG A 30 14.49 7.56 -3.05
N GLY A 31 15.17 6.86 -3.95
CA GLY A 31 14.77 5.54 -4.44
C GLY A 31 14.58 4.56 -3.30
N ASP A 32 15.56 4.51 -2.40
CA ASP A 32 15.61 3.60 -1.26
C ASP A 32 14.43 3.80 -0.31
N TYR A 33 13.88 5.03 -0.21
CA TYR A 33 12.78 5.34 0.69
C TYR A 33 11.56 4.47 0.45
N LEU A 34 11.19 4.23 -0.82
CA LEU A 34 10.06 3.37 -1.17
C LEU A 34 10.39 1.89 -0.91
N ILE A 35 11.63 1.46 -1.16
CA ILE A 35 12.10 0.09 -0.90
C ILE A 35 11.93 -0.23 0.58
N TYR A 36 12.49 0.59 1.46
CA TYR A 36 12.40 0.39 2.91
C TYR A 36 10.98 0.49 3.43
N TRP A 37 10.18 1.44 2.92
CA TRP A 37 8.76 1.53 3.28
C TRP A 37 8.00 0.27 2.89
N TYR A 38 8.18 -0.22 1.66
CA TYR A 38 7.50 -1.39 1.14
C TYR A 38 7.81 -2.64 1.97
N PHE A 39 9.07 -2.94 2.16
CA PHE A 39 9.47 -4.13 2.91
C PHE A 39 9.14 -4.02 4.40
N SER A 40 9.32 -2.86 5.01
CA SER A 40 8.98 -2.65 6.42
C SER A 40 7.46 -2.71 6.66
N LYS A 41 6.67 -1.97 5.87
CA LYS A 41 5.22 -1.82 6.11
C LYS A 41 4.37 -2.93 5.51
N LEU A 42 4.75 -3.42 4.33
CA LEU A 42 3.98 -4.45 3.62
C LEU A 42 4.54 -5.86 3.79
N LYS A 43 5.81 -6.02 4.11
CA LYS A 43 6.42 -7.34 4.30
C LYS A 43 6.88 -7.62 5.74
N ASN A 44 6.75 -6.63 6.66
CA ASN A 44 7.13 -6.69 8.09
C ASN A 44 8.61 -7.04 8.30
N MET A 45 9.48 -6.61 7.41
CA MET A 45 10.92 -6.83 7.52
C MET A 45 11.57 -5.73 8.35
N GLY A 46 12.54 -6.12 9.17
CA GLY A 46 13.40 -5.17 9.90
C GLY A 46 14.46 -4.54 8.99
N PRO A 47 15.05 -3.39 9.41
CA PRO A 47 16.08 -2.71 8.60
C PRO A 47 17.24 -3.60 8.18
N ALA A 48 17.76 -4.44 9.08
CA ALA A 48 18.88 -5.36 8.78
C ALA A 48 18.49 -6.41 7.71
N GLU A 49 17.26 -6.95 7.78
CA GLU A 49 16.76 -7.89 6.77
C GLU A 49 16.58 -7.23 5.40
N ILE A 50 16.20 -5.94 5.39
CA ILE A 50 16.06 -5.17 4.14
C ILE A 50 17.44 -4.91 3.52
N GLU A 51 18.44 -4.56 4.33
CA GLU A 51 19.82 -4.36 3.86
C GLU A 51 20.40 -5.60 3.18
N GLU A 52 20.03 -6.80 3.63
CA GLU A 52 20.51 -8.06 3.05
C GLU A 52 19.94 -8.35 1.65
N ILE A 53 18.81 -7.74 1.28
CA ILE A 53 18.14 -7.99 0.00
C ILE A 53 18.23 -6.83 -0.99
N VAL A 54 18.65 -5.65 -0.56
CA VAL A 54 18.78 -4.45 -1.41
C VAL A 54 20.09 -4.46 -2.17
N CYS A 55 20.01 -4.23 -3.48
CA CYS A 55 21.17 -4.15 -4.38
C CYS A 55 21.13 -2.91 -5.30
N ASP A 56 20.32 -1.90 -4.97
CA ASP A 56 20.14 -0.65 -5.72
C ASP A 56 21.42 0.20 -5.70
N ASP A 57 22.32 -0.09 -6.64
CA ASP A 57 23.52 0.72 -6.91
C ASP A 57 23.90 0.63 -8.40
N GLY A 58 24.91 1.38 -8.82
CA GLY A 58 25.39 1.29 -10.21
C GLY A 58 25.70 -0.15 -10.61
N GLY A 59 25.12 -0.63 -11.71
CA GLY A 59 25.23 -2.02 -12.15
C GLY A 59 24.19 -2.99 -11.54
N ASP A 60 23.08 -2.48 -11.05
CA ASP A 60 21.94 -3.24 -10.49
C ASP A 60 21.15 -4.06 -11.52
N LEU A 61 21.43 -3.90 -12.81
CA LEU A 61 20.72 -4.53 -13.93
C LEU A 61 19.21 -4.28 -13.97
N GLY A 62 18.74 -3.22 -13.29
CA GLY A 62 17.32 -2.95 -13.09
C GLY A 62 16.67 -3.78 -11.99
N ILE A 63 17.47 -4.27 -11.06
CA ILE A 63 17.02 -5.03 -9.89
C ILE A 63 17.44 -4.27 -8.65
N ASP A 64 16.48 -3.66 -7.95
CA ASP A 64 16.75 -2.86 -6.75
C ASP A 64 16.79 -3.75 -5.49
N ALA A 65 16.10 -4.88 -5.52
CA ALA A 65 16.16 -5.88 -4.45
C ALA A 65 15.97 -7.30 -5.00
N LEU A 66 16.61 -8.28 -4.34
CA LEU A 66 16.49 -9.70 -4.65
C LEU A 66 16.23 -10.48 -3.36
N LEU A 67 15.20 -11.31 -3.35
CA LEU A 67 14.81 -12.14 -2.22
C LEU A 67 14.61 -13.59 -2.67
N ILE A 68 15.12 -14.54 -1.89
CA ILE A 68 14.77 -15.96 -2.01
C ILE A 68 13.87 -16.31 -0.84
N ASP A 69 12.64 -16.74 -1.14
CA ASP A 69 11.69 -17.13 -0.10
C ASP A 69 11.92 -18.57 0.42
N PRO A 70 11.28 -18.99 1.52
CA PRO A 70 11.43 -20.32 2.09
C PRO A 70 11.03 -21.47 1.14
N GLU A 71 10.20 -21.20 0.15
CA GLU A 71 9.75 -22.13 -0.88
C GLU A 71 10.68 -22.17 -2.10
N ASN A 72 11.82 -21.48 -2.05
CA ASN A 72 12.80 -21.30 -3.12
C ASN A 72 12.27 -20.55 -4.35
N TYR A 73 11.26 -19.69 -4.22
CA TYR A 73 10.98 -18.73 -5.26
C TYR A 73 11.98 -17.58 -5.19
N VAL A 74 12.45 -17.16 -6.36
CA VAL A 74 13.37 -16.03 -6.49
C VAL A 74 12.58 -14.80 -6.91
N HIS A 75 12.58 -13.77 -6.07
CA HIS A 75 11.86 -12.54 -6.26
C HIS A 75 12.82 -11.43 -6.69
N PHE A 76 12.58 -10.84 -7.85
CA PHE A 76 13.29 -9.68 -8.35
C PHE A 76 12.39 -8.46 -8.26
N TYR A 77 12.87 -7.40 -7.63
CA TYR A 77 12.11 -6.17 -7.42
C TYR A 77 12.76 -5.01 -8.16
N GLN A 78 11.93 -4.20 -8.81
CA GLN A 78 12.30 -2.89 -9.33
C GLN A 78 11.35 -1.85 -8.76
N PHE A 79 11.90 -0.80 -8.17
CA PHE A 79 11.12 0.26 -7.52
C PHE A 79 11.21 1.57 -8.30
N LYS A 80 10.09 2.32 -8.28
CA LYS A 80 10.04 3.71 -8.79
C LYS A 80 9.25 4.59 -7.84
N ASN A 81 9.90 5.64 -7.35
CA ASN A 81 9.29 6.61 -6.45
C ASN A 81 9.19 8.00 -7.11
N PRO A 82 8.30 8.18 -8.10
CA PRO A 82 8.13 9.45 -8.77
C PRO A 82 7.55 10.51 -7.82
N VAL A 83 7.94 11.77 -8.01
CA VAL A 83 7.35 12.91 -7.30
C VAL A 83 5.89 13.08 -7.70
N ASN A 84 5.61 12.98 -9.00
CA ASN A 84 4.25 13.03 -9.52
C ASN A 84 3.59 11.65 -9.45
N ALA A 85 2.55 11.52 -8.66
CA ALA A 85 1.80 10.28 -8.49
C ALA A 85 1.05 9.81 -9.76
N GLU A 86 0.84 10.70 -10.74
CA GLU A 86 0.27 10.35 -12.05
C GLU A 86 1.32 9.80 -13.03
N ALA A 87 2.61 9.92 -12.69
CA ALA A 87 3.67 9.38 -13.53
C ALA A 87 3.57 7.85 -13.59
N GLY A 88 3.49 7.30 -14.79
CA GLY A 88 3.52 5.86 -15.02
C GLY A 88 4.90 5.27 -14.72
N PHE A 89 4.95 3.96 -14.57
CA PHE A 89 6.22 3.24 -14.46
C PHE A 89 6.97 3.34 -15.79
N PRO A 90 8.24 3.82 -15.81
CA PRO A 90 8.95 4.08 -17.08
C PRO A 90 9.22 2.79 -17.87
N GLY A 91 8.89 2.80 -19.16
CA GLY A 91 9.12 1.65 -20.05
C GLY A 91 10.61 1.28 -20.18
N GLY A 92 11.51 2.26 -20.16
CA GLY A 92 12.95 2.02 -20.17
C GLY A 92 13.47 1.23 -18.97
N ASP A 93 12.84 1.36 -17.80
CA ASP A 93 13.19 0.56 -16.63
C ASP A 93 12.70 -0.89 -16.78
N VAL A 94 11.57 -1.10 -17.46
CA VAL A 94 11.10 -2.44 -17.83
C VAL A 94 12.09 -3.09 -18.82
N ASP A 95 12.57 -2.36 -19.81
CA ASP A 95 13.58 -2.86 -20.75
C ASP A 95 14.90 -3.21 -20.01
N LYS A 96 15.28 -2.42 -18.98
CA LYS A 96 16.47 -2.65 -18.18
C LYS A 96 16.37 -3.94 -17.37
N ILE A 97 15.26 -4.17 -16.64
CA ILE A 97 15.09 -5.42 -15.86
C ILE A 97 14.99 -6.65 -16.76
N ILE A 98 14.30 -6.57 -17.91
CA ILE A 98 14.25 -7.66 -18.88
C ILE A 98 15.66 -8.02 -19.38
N SER A 99 16.46 -7.02 -19.75
CA SER A 99 17.84 -7.21 -20.19
C SER A 99 18.71 -7.80 -19.09
N GLY A 100 18.56 -7.29 -17.86
CA GLY A 100 19.27 -7.82 -16.68
C GLY A 100 18.94 -9.27 -16.40
N LEU A 101 17.66 -9.63 -16.40
CA LEU A 101 17.23 -11.02 -16.21
C LEU A 101 17.74 -11.96 -17.32
N HIS A 102 17.82 -11.50 -18.57
CA HIS A 102 18.45 -12.27 -19.63
C HIS A 102 19.92 -12.58 -19.32
N LEU A 103 20.69 -11.61 -18.85
CA LEU A 103 22.09 -11.81 -18.47
C LEU A 103 22.23 -12.79 -17.30
N ILE A 104 21.34 -12.67 -16.29
CA ILE A 104 21.33 -13.57 -15.13
C ILE A 104 21.02 -15.00 -15.58
N LEU A 105 19.93 -15.22 -16.29
CA LEU A 105 19.50 -16.53 -16.72
C LEU A 105 20.52 -17.22 -17.64
N LYS A 106 21.28 -16.46 -18.43
CA LYS A 106 22.39 -16.94 -19.27
C LYS A 106 23.72 -17.06 -18.51
N ARG A 107 23.79 -16.64 -17.25
CA ARG A 107 25.02 -16.58 -16.44
C ARG A 107 26.09 -15.62 -17.01
N GLU A 108 25.67 -14.57 -17.70
CA GLU A 108 26.53 -13.56 -18.34
C GLU A 108 26.60 -12.25 -17.53
N HIS A 109 25.98 -12.19 -16.35
CA HIS A 109 25.83 -10.97 -15.51
C HIS A 109 27.14 -10.51 -14.86
N LYS A 110 28.09 -11.41 -14.57
CA LYS A 110 29.28 -11.15 -13.71
C LYS A 110 30.13 -9.95 -14.16
N ALA A 111 30.19 -9.63 -15.45
CA ALA A 111 30.97 -8.53 -15.96
C ALA A 111 30.27 -7.16 -15.84
N VAL A 112 28.96 -7.14 -15.55
CA VAL A 112 28.11 -5.95 -15.64
C VAL A 112 27.39 -5.65 -14.32
N ALA A 113 27.06 -6.68 -13.53
CA ALA A 113 26.39 -6.54 -12.27
C ALA A 113 27.35 -5.99 -11.18
N ASN A 114 26.80 -5.20 -10.24
CA ASN A 114 27.55 -4.75 -9.07
C ASN A 114 27.89 -5.93 -8.14
N GLY A 115 28.79 -5.68 -7.16
CA GLY A 115 29.28 -6.73 -6.26
C GLY A 115 28.17 -7.39 -5.44
N THR A 116 27.28 -6.58 -4.86
CA THR A 116 26.15 -7.04 -4.03
C THR A 116 25.19 -7.93 -4.83
N LEU A 117 24.80 -7.47 -6.01
CA LEU A 117 23.92 -8.26 -6.88
C LEU A 117 24.59 -9.56 -7.33
N ASN A 118 25.90 -9.54 -7.63
CA ASN A 118 26.64 -10.76 -7.99
C ASN A 118 26.64 -11.79 -6.86
N GLU A 119 26.86 -11.38 -5.62
CA GLU A 119 26.84 -12.26 -4.46
C GLU A 119 25.45 -12.88 -4.25
N MET A 120 24.39 -12.10 -4.39
CA MET A 120 23.01 -12.58 -4.30
C MET A 120 22.67 -13.58 -5.41
N ILE A 121 23.08 -13.29 -6.65
CA ILE A 121 22.86 -14.21 -7.79
C ILE A 121 23.65 -15.51 -7.61
N ASP A 122 24.85 -15.46 -7.06
CA ASP A 122 25.62 -16.67 -6.75
C ASP A 122 24.89 -17.56 -5.72
N GLN A 123 24.11 -17.00 -4.79
CA GLN A 123 23.22 -17.76 -3.90
C GLN A 123 22.05 -18.39 -4.68
N VAL A 124 21.43 -17.66 -5.62
CA VAL A 124 20.36 -18.21 -6.48
C VAL A 124 20.85 -19.44 -7.24
N TYR A 125 22.12 -19.48 -7.69
CA TYR A 125 22.66 -20.64 -8.41
C TYR A 125 22.99 -21.83 -7.53
N GLN A 126 22.99 -21.67 -6.21
CA GLN A 126 23.21 -22.78 -5.26
C GLN A 126 21.93 -23.53 -4.93
N ILE A 127 20.77 -22.99 -5.28
CA ILE A 127 19.47 -23.62 -5.06
C ILE A 127 18.88 -24.13 -6.38
N VAL A 128 17.81 -24.93 -6.27
CA VAL A 128 16.92 -25.23 -7.40
C VAL A 128 15.68 -24.33 -7.23
N PRO A 129 15.56 -23.27 -8.04
CA PRO A 129 14.42 -22.36 -7.89
C PRO A 129 13.10 -23.07 -8.19
N SER A 130 12.11 -22.86 -7.33
CA SER A 130 10.73 -23.26 -7.56
C SER A 130 10.05 -22.41 -8.64
N GLY A 131 10.57 -21.21 -8.86
CA GLY A 131 10.18 -20.30 -9.91
C GLY A 131 10.74 -18.90 -9.68
N TYR A 132 10.41 -17.99 -10.60
CA TYR A 132 10.86 -16.61 -10.58
C TYR A 132 9.66 -15.65 -10.53
N ARG A 133 9.76 -14.60 -9.72
CA ARG A 133 8.75 -13.60 -9.51
C ARG A 133 9.34 -12.21 -9.78
N ILE A 134 8.80 -11.49 -10.76
CA ILE A 134 9.24 -10.16 -11.12
C ILE A 134 8.22 -9.17 -10.56
N HIS A 135 8.66 -8.27 -9.69
CA HIS A 135 7.82 -7.30 -9.02
C HIS A 135 8.21 -5.88 -9.43
N LEU A 136 7.30 -5.18 -10.07
CA LEU A 136 7.44 -3.76 -10.37
C LEU A 136 6.62 -2.97 -9.34
N VAL A 137 7.28 -2.16 -8.54
CA VAL A 137 6.65 -1.42 -7.45
C VAL A 137 6.78 0.07 -7.69
N THR A 138 5.68 0.80 -7.68
CA THR A 138 5.74 2.25 -7.89
C THR A 138 4.78 3.01 -6.98
N SER A 139 5.23 4.14 -6.47
CA SER A 139 4.37 5.12 -5.81
C SER A 139 3.69 6.09 -6.81
N GLY A 140 3.73 5.76 -8.09
CA GLY A 140 3.04 6.41 -9.19
C GLY A 140 1.89 5.58 -9.74
N SER A 141 1.50 5.87 -10.99
CA SER A 141 0.49 5.10 -11.71
C SER A 141 1.08 3.84 -12.35
N THR A 142 0.21 2.96 -12.81
CA THR A 142 0.57 1.65 -13.36
C THR A 142 1.32 1.73 -14.70
N LEU A 143 1.68 0.57 -15.23
CA LEU A 143 2.32 0.42 -16.54
C LEU A 143 1.39 0.84 -17.69
N ALA A 144 1.99 1.39 -18.75
CA ALA A 144 1.33 1.51 -20.03
C ALA A 144 1.27 0.15 -20.77
N ASP A 145 0.47 0.05 -21.82
CA ASP A 145 0.23 -1.21 -22.56
C ASP A 145 1.51 -1.81 -23.18
N GLU A 146 2.40 -0.99 -23.73
CA GLU A 146 3.62 -1.45 -24.39
C GLU A 146 4.58 -2.19 -23.42
N PRO A 147 4.94 -1.65 -22.24
CA PRO A 147 5.70 -2.38 -21.23
C PRO A 147 5.03 -3.68 -20.78
N VAL A 148 3.70 -3.71 -20.64
CA VAL A 148 2.94 -4.92 -20.31
C VAL A 148 3.13 -5.99 -21.39
N GLN A 149 3.02 -5.62 -22.67
CA GLN A 149 3.22 -6.55 -23.79
C GLN A 149 4.65 -7.11 -23.81
N LYS A 150 5.66 -6.27 -23.53
CA LYS A 150 7.06 -6.69 -23.46
C LYS A 150 7.30 -7.71 -22.35
N LEU A 151 6.77 -7.47 -21.15
CA LEU A 151 6.86 -8.41 -20.02
C LEU A 151 6.18 -9.74 -20.32
N ASN A 152 4.97 -9.70 -20.89
CA ASN A 152 4.26 -10.90 -21.30
C ASN A 152 5.04 -11.70 -22.35
N ALA A 153 5.60 -11.04 -23.33
CA ALA A 153 6.41 -11.68 -24.37
C ALA A 153 7.71 -12.27 -23.78
N PHE A 154 8.35 -11.57 -22.86
CA PHE A 154 9.56 -12.01 -22.17
C PHE A 154 9.28 -13.29 -21.36
N VAL A 155 8.27 -13.25 -20.48
CA VAL A 155 7.91 -14.42 -19.64
C VAL A 155 7.52 -15.61 -20.50
N LYS A 156 6.70 -15.42 -21.53
CA LYS A 156 6.33 -16.48 -22.47
C LYS A 156 7.52 -17.04 -23.25
N GLY A 157 8.46 -16.18 -23.61
CA GLY A 157 9.65 -16.56 -24.38
C GLY A 157 10.68 -17.36 -23.58
N LEU A 158 10.75 -17.18 -22.27
CA LEU A 158 11.65 -17.93 -21.40
C LEU A 158 11.16 -19.37 -21.19
N GLY A 159 9.84 -19.58 -21.15
CA GLY A 159 9.28 -20.87 -20.81
C GLY A 159 9.63 -21.32 -19.39
N GLY A 160 9.24 -22.54 -19.06
CA GLY A 160 9.53 -23.15 -17.76
C GLY A 160 8.89 -24.53 -17.64
N PRO A 161 9.13 -25.25 -16.55
CA PRO A 161 8.48 -26.56 -16.31
C PRO A 161 6.96 -26.45 -16.15
N THR A 162 6.46 -25.28 -15.74
CA THR A 162 5.03 -24.95 -15.61
C THR A 162 4.76 -23.56 -16.17
N GLU A 163 3.48 -23.25 -16.47
CA GLU A 163 3.08 -21.90 -16.93
C GLU A 163 3.38 -20.81 -15.90
N ASP A 164 3.33 -21.14 -14.61
CA ASP A 164 3.57 -20.21 -13.50
C ASP A 164 5.03 -20.19 -13.02
N PHE A 165 5.95 -20.82 -13.73
CA PHE A 165 7.35 -20.87 -13.31
C PHE A 165 7.98 -19.47 -13.29
N ILE A 166 7.65 -18.64 -14.25
CA ILE A 166 8.05 -17.23 -14.27
C ILE A 166 6.78 -16.37 -14.35
N THR A 167 6.60 -15.50 -13.38
CA THR A 167 5.47 -14.55 -13.35
C THR A 167 5.94 -13.14 -13.07
N TRP A 168 5.11 -12.17 -13.40
CA TRP A 168 5.36 -10.78 -13.05
C TRP A 168 4.10 -10.12 -12.47
N SER A 169 4.31 -9.07 -11.70
CA SER A 169 3.26 -8.25 -11.10
C SER A 169 3.66 -6.78 -11.05
N VAL A 170 2.67 -5.91 -11.01
CA VAL A 170 2.87 -4.49 -10.73
C VAL A 170 2.06 -4.09 -9.51
N ALA A 171 2.71 -3.39 -8.58
CA ALA A 171 2.06 -2.73 -7.47
C ALA A 171 2.21 -1.21 -7.67
N ASP A 172 1.18 -0.57 -8.19
CA ASP A 172 1.08 0.87 -8.31
C ASP A 172 0.61 1.51 -7.00
N LEU A 173 0.52 2.83 -6.95
CA LEU A 173 0.10 3.56 -5.76
C LEU A 173 -1.25 3.08 -5.21
N LYS A 174 -2.19 2.69 -6.10
CA LYS A 174 -3.48 2.17 -5.67
C LYS A 174 -3.38 0.78 -5.04
N ALA A 175 -2.60 -0.11 -5.65
CA ALA A 175 -2.34 -1.44 -5.11
C ALA A 175 -1.60 -1.37 -3.76
N LEU A 176 -0.61 -0.46 -3.64
CA LEU A 176 0.09 -0.21 -2.38
C LEU A 176 -0.87 0.29 -1.29
N GLN A 177 -1.78 1.19 -1.63
CA GLN A 177 -2.82 1.68 -0.73
C GLN A 177 -3.71 0.53 -0.23
N ASP A 178 -4.19 -0.30 -1.14
CA ASP A 178 -5.09 -1.40 -0.81
C ASP A 178 -4.39 -2.43 0.09
N GLU A 179 -3.16 -2.85 -0.26
CA GLU A 179 -2.38 -3.79 0.55
C GLU A 179 -2.06 -3.21 1.94
N PHE A 180 -1.65 -1.94 2.01
CA PHE A 180 -1.35 -1.25 3.26
C PHE A 180 -2.57 -1.22 4.18
N TYR A 181 -3.72 -0.85 3.65
CA TYR A 181 -4.94 -0.80 4.46
C TYR A 181 -5.44 -2.18 4.86
N GLN A 182 -5.40 -3.16 3.98
CA GLN A 182 -5.75 -4.53 4.34
C GLN A 182 -4.88 -5.09 5.46
N LYS A 183 -3.60 -4.76 5.47
CA LYS A 183 -2.64 -5.30 6.42
C LYS A 183 -2.61 -4.53 7.75
N ASN A 184 -2.70 -3.22 7.69
CA ASN A 184 -2.52 -2.35 8.85
C ASN A 184 -3.84 -1.89 9.47
N LEU A 185 -4.97 -2.22 8.85
CA LEU A 185 -6.30 -1.88 9.34
C LEU A 185 -7.07 -3.18 9.63
N PRO A 186 -6.84 -3.80 10.79
CA PRO A 186 -7.71 -4.90 11.17
C PRO A 186 -9.16 -4.40 11.19
N THR A 187 -9.97 -4.92 10.29
CA THR A 187 -11.40 -4.69 10.27
C THR A 187 -11.95 -5.05 11.65
N ILE A 188 -12.74 -4.18 12.24
CA ILE A 188 -13.48 -4.53 13.44
C ILE A 188 -14.33 -5.74 13.10
N GLN A 189 -14.00 -6.88 13.69
CA GLN A 189 -14.75 -8.12 13.49
C GLN A 189 -15.96 -8.11 14.42
N GLY A 190 -17.12 -8.44 13.88
CA GLY A 190 -18.36 -8.50 14.63
C GLY A 190 -19.40 -7.47 14.21
N SER A 191 -20.41 -7.29 15.04
CA SER A 191 -21.52 -6.38 14.80
C SER A 191 -21.33 -5.11 15.63
N ILE A 192 -21.46 -3.97 14.99
CA ILE A 192 -21.56 -2.68 15.68
C ILE A 192 -23.04 -2.35 15.83
N VAL A 193 -23.47 -2.12 17.07
CA VAL A 193 -24.85 -1.77 17.41
C VAL A 193 -24.93 -0.26 17.65
N PHE A 194 -25.85 0.41 16.94
CA PHE A 194 -26.14 1.82 17.13
C PHE A 194 -27.49 1.99 17.84
N ASP A 195 -27.48 2.64 18.99
CA ASP A 195 -28.74 3.12 19.61
C ASP A 195 -29.25 4.33 18.83
N LEU A 196 -30.33 4.11 18.10
CA LEU A 196 -30.89 5.14 17.23
C LEU A 196 -31.82 6.07 18.00
N VAL A 197 -31.60 7.36 17.86
CA VAL A 197 -32.51 8.40 18.39
C VAL A 197 -33.80 8.43 17.58
N ARG A 198 -33.76 8.05 16.32
CA ARG A 198 -34.89 8.06 15.39
C ARG A 198 -34.86 6.84 14.50
N GLN A 199 -35.98 6.16 14.40
CA GLN A 199 -36.17 5.00 13.53
C GLN A 199 -37.29 5.26 12.50
N PRO A 200 -37.27 4.60 11.35
CA PRO A 200 -36.17 3.77 10.80
C PRO A 200 -35.02 4.63 10.23
N PRO A 201 -33.84 4.02 9.99
CA PRO A 201 -32.75 4.68 9.27
C PRO A 201 -33.17 4.99 7.83
N TYR A 202 -32.68 6.08 7.26
CA TYR A 202 -32.90 6.40 5.87
C TYR A 202 -31.93 5.60 5.00
N GLN A 203 -32.47 4.76 4.11
CA GLN A 203 -31.68 3.91 3.21
C GLN A 203 -31.62 4.51 1.82
N ILE A 204 -30.43 4.59 1.24
CA ILE A 204 -30.18 4.95 -0.16
C ILE A 204 -29.59 3.72 -0.84
N ARG A 205 -30.27 3.19 -1.84
CA ARG A 205 -29.81 2.05 -2.64
C ARG A 205 -29.19 2.52 -3.93
N SER A 206 -28.06 1.93 -4.28
CA SER A 206 -27.43 2.06 -5.60
C SER A 206 -27.11 0.68 -6.18
N ALA A 207 -26.64 0.64 -7.43
CA ALA A 207 -26.32 -0.62 -8.09
C ALA A 207 -25.21 -1.43 -7.37
N ASN A 208 -24.30 -0.74 -6.70
CA ASN A 208 -23.09 -1.34 -6.13
C ASN A 208 -22.97 -1.17 -4.61
N HIS A 209 -23.75 -0.28 -3.99
CA HIS A 209 -23.62 0.06 -2.57
C HIS A 209 -24.97 0.45 -1.98
N ASP A 210 -25.22 0.00 -0.77
CA ASP A 210 -26.30 0.51 0.07
C ASP A 210 -25.73 1.49 1.10
N SER A 211 -26.35 2.65 1.24
CA SER A 211 -25.98 3.67 2.24
C SER A 211 -27.13 3.86 3.22
N TYR A 212 -26.77 4.09 4.48
CA TYR A 212 -27.73 4.32 5.53
C TYR A 212 -27.40 5.60 6.29
N ILE A 213 -28.38 6.46 6.48
CA ILE A 213 -28.27 7.64 7.33
C ILE A 213 -28.95 7.33 8.67
N LEU A 214 -28.15 7.38 9.73
CA LEU A 214 -28.57 7.04 11.09
C LEU A 214 -28.50 8.29 11.96
N HIS A 215 -29.41 8.39 12.91
CA HIS A 215 -29.33 9.36 13.99
C HIS A 215 -29.01 8.62 15.29
N ALA A 216 -27.76 8.71 15.73
CA ALA A 216 -27.27 8.11 16.97
C ALA A 216 -26.86 9.20 17.97
N THR A 217 -26.81 8.85 19.25
CA THR A 217 -26.31 9.78 20.27
C THR A 217 -24.80 9.87 20.25
N GLY A 218 -24.24 10.99 20.70
CA GLY A 218 -22.79 11.11 20.91
C GLY A 218 -22.27 10.09 21.94
N ALA A 219 -23.10 9.66 22.88
CA ALA A 219 -22.76 8.61 23.85
C ALA A 219 -22.51 7.27 23.16
N THR A 220 -23.31 6.88 22.16
CA THR A 220 -23.10 5.67 21.35
C THR A 220 -21.75 5.73 20.63
N LEU A 221 -21.42 6.86 20.01
CA LEU A 221 -20.12 7.02 19.33
C LEU A 221 -18.93 6.97 20.30
N ALA A 222 -19.08 7.59 21.49
CA ALA A 222 -18.05 7.56 22.51
C ALA A 222 -17.84 6.14 23.08
N GLU A 223 -18.91 5.34 23.21
CA GLU A 223 -18.82 3.94 23.61
C GLU A 223 -18.11 3.10 22.56
N LEU A 224 -18.45 3.25 21.28
CA LEU A 224 -17.76 2.57 20.18
C LEU A 224 -16.26 2.91 20.17
N TYR A 225 -15.90 4.18 20.39
CA TYR A 225 -14.50 4.58 20.48
C TYR A 225 -13.80 3.96 21.71
N ARG A 226 -14.48 3.87 22.86
CA ARG A 226 -13.91 3.19 24.04
C ARG A 226 -13.68 1.69 23.81
N GLN A 227 -14.54 1.03 23.03
CA GLN A 227 -14.43 -0.39 22.73
C GLN A 227 -13.37 -0.69 21.67
N HIS A 228 -13.27 0.13 20.64
CA HIS A 228 -12.45 -0.15 19.44
C HIS A 228 -11.24 0.78 19.27
N GLY A 229 -11.20 1.89 20.02
CA GLY A 229 -10.09 2.85 19.99
C GLY A 229 -9.85 3.41 18.59
N GLU A 230 -8.58 3.57 18.26
CA GLU A 230 -8.14 4.09 16.96
C GLU A 230 -8.56 3.21 15.77
N GLN A 231 -8.88 1.94 15.98
CA GLN A 231 -9.40 1.06 14.90
C GLN A 231 -10.68 1.61 14.27
N LEU A 232 -11.53 2.27 15.07
CA LEU A 232 -12.76 2.89 14.57
C LEU A 232 -12.50 4.05 13.59
N LEU A 233 -11.34 4.69 13.70
CA LEU A 233 -10.98 5.89 12.94
C LEU A 233 -10.01 5.61 11.79
N GLN A 234 -9.52 4.39 11.65
CA GLN A 234 -8.41 4.06 10.75
C GLN A 234 -8.72 4.26 9.26
N GLN A 235 -9.98 4.12 8.85
CA GLN A 235 -10.40 4.45 7.48
C GLN A 235 -10.87 5.91 7.33
N ASN A 236 -10.72 6.71 8.38
CA ASN A 236 -11.09 8.10 8.31
C ASN A 236 -9.97 8.89 7.60
N ILE A 237 -10.31 9.51 6.50
CA ILE A 237 -9.42 10.37 5.69
C ILE A 237 -8.81 11.51 6.51
N ARG A 238 -9.46 11.90 7.60
CA ARG A 238 -9.02 12.97 8.49
C ARG A 238 -8.50 12.37 9.80
N VAL A 239 -7.22 12.01 9.82
CA VAL A 239 -6.52 11.71 11.06
C VAL A 239 -6.55 12.95 11.96
N TYR A 240 -6.77 12.74 13.26
CA TYR A 240 -6.78 13.82 14.23
C TYR A 240 -5.47 14.63 14.18
N GLN A 241 -5.59 15.90 13.80
CA GLN A 241 -4.46 16.81 13.59
C GLN A 241 -4.05 17.58 14.87
N GLY A 242 -4.46 17.09 16.04
CA GLY A 242 -4.29 17.81 17.30
C GLY A 242 -5.29 18.96 17.49
N ASP A 243 -5.11 19.76 18.54
CA ASP A 243 -5.99 20.88 18.89
C ASP A 243 -5.69 22.13 18.05
N LYS A 244 -5.72 21.99 16.73
CA LYS A 244 -5.69 23.14 15.82
C LYS A 244 -7.03 23.87 15.85
N THR A 245 -7.08 25.06 15.29
CA THR A 245 -8.21 26.01 15.34
C THR A 245 -9.59 25.35 15.11
N THR A 246 -9.69 24.43 14.13
CA THR A 246 -10.94 23.74 13.83
C THR A 246 -11.35 22.76 14.94
N ASN A 247 -10.44 21.95 15.44
CA ASN A 247 -10.73 21.00 16.51
C ASN A 247 -11.01 21.69 17.86
N ALA A 248 -10.33 22.80 18.12
CA ALA A 248 -10.62 23.65 19.28
C ALA A 248 -12.02 24.26 19.20
N SER A 249 -12.45 24.73 18.01
CA SER A 249 -13.81 25.23 17.78
C SER A 249 -14.87 24.14 17.96
N ILE A 250 -14.63 22.92 17.43
CA ILE A 250 -15.52 21.77 17.62
C ILE A 250 -15.65 21.45 19.12
N ARG A 251 -14.53 21.40 19.84
CA ARG A 251 -14.53 21.17 21.31
C ARG A 251 -15.31 22.24 22.05
N GLN A 252 -15.13 23.51 21.70
CA GLN A 252 -15.87 24.62 22.29
C GLN A 252 -17.38 24.49 22.09
N THR A 253 -17.81 24.08 20.87
CA THR A 253 -19.22 23.79 20.59
C THR A 253 -19.75 22.64 21.45
N CYS A 254 -18.95 21.56 21.60
CA CYS A 254 -19.37 20.40 22.42
C CYS A 254 -19.55 20.71 23.91
N THR A 255 -18.75 21.64 24.45
CA THR A 255 -18.66 21.90 25.91
C THR A 255 -19.30 23.23 26.32
N GLY A 256 -19.64 24.11 25.37
CA GLY A 256 -20.21 25.40 25.61
C GLY A 256 -21.74 25.45 25.52
N ASP A 257 -22.28 26.67 25.54
CA ASP A 257 -23.71 26.93 25.47
C ASP A 257 -24.34 26.45 24.14
N ASP A 258 -23.54 26.33 23.09
CA ASP A 258 -23.94 25.80 21.79
C ASP A 258 -23.99 24.27 21.70
N SER A 259 -23.73 23.54 22.78
CA SER A 259 -23.78 22.08 22.83
C SER A 259 -25.10 21.49 22.30
N PRO A 260 -26.29 22.06 22.56
CA PRO A 260 -27.55 21.59 21.96
C PRO A 260 -27.58 21.71 20.43
N ASN A 261 -26.79 22.64 19.87
CA ASN A 261 -26.72 22.89 18.43
C ASN A 261 -25.60 22.13 17.72
N PHE A 262 -24.86 21.32 18.43
CA PHE A 262 -23.71 20.56 17.88
C PHE A 262 -24.06 19.82 16.60
N PHE A 263 -25.23 19.20 16.55
CA PHE A 263 -25.71 18.48 15.35
C PHE A 263 -25.86 19.39 14.12
N HIS A 264 -26.23 20.66 14.33
CA HIS A 264 -26.41 21.61 13.21
C HIS A 264 -25.11 22.23 12.72
N PHE A 265 -24.07 22.25 13.57
CA PHE A 265 -22.80 22.92 13.26
C PHE A 265 -21.72 21.96 12.79
N ASN A 266 -21.92 20.64 12.98
CA ASN A 266 -20.91 19.64 12.64
C ASN A 266 -21.47 18.62 11.65
N ASN A 267 -20.61 18.21 10.71
CA ASN A 267 -20.91 17.12 9.81
C ASN A 267 -20.98 15.80 10.60
N GLY A 268 -21.82 14.89 10.16
CA GLY A 268 -21.92 13.56 10.75
C GLY A 268 -20.64 12.74 10.62
N VAL A 269 -20.66 11.54 11.17
CA VAL A 269 -19.58 10.54 11.05
C VAL A 269 -19.98 9.52 10.00
N THR A 270 -19.05 9.18 9.11
CA THR A 270 -19.27 8.16 8.08
C THR A 270 -18.53 6.87 8.46
N PHE A 271 -19.22 5.75 8.42
CA PHE A 271 -18.66 4.42 8.61
C PHE A 271 -18.77 3.60 7.32
N LEU A 272 -17.77 2.80 7.02
CA LEU A 272 -17.81 1.81 5.96
C LEU A 272 -18.00 0.42 6.58
N ALA A 273 -19.12 -0.23 6.26
CA ALA A 273 -19.36 -1.62 6.64
C ALA A 273 -19.02 -2.54 5.45
N LEU A 274 -18.15 -3.51 5.68
CA LEU A 274 -17.71 -4.46 4.66
C LEU A 274 -18.59 -5.72 4.59
N GLY A 275 -19.61 -5.83 5.44
CA GLY A 275 -20.52 -6.97 5.50
C GLY A 275 -21.88 -6.68 4.86
N GLN A 276 -22.59 -7.74 4.47
CA GLN A 276 -23.87 -7.63 3.77
C GLN A 276 -25.09 -7.48 4.70
N ASN A 277 -24.94 -7.44 6.01
CA ASN A 277 -26.07 -7.54 6.93
C ASN A 277 -26.15 -6.33 7.85
N LEU A 278 -26.97 -5.36 7.48
CA LEU A 278 -27.49 -4.38 8.43
C LEU A 278 -28.79 -4.94 9.04
N TRP A 279 -28.76 -5.25 10.34
CA TRP A 279 -29.94 -5.68 11.07
C TRP A 279 -30.50 -4.47 11.83
N VAL A 280 -31.74 -4.10 11.56
CA VAL A 280 -32.48 -3.19 12.43
C VAL A 280 -33.15 -4.05 13.50
N VAL A 281 -32.61 -4.04 14.71
CA VAL A 281 -33.24 -4.66 15.86
C VAL A 281 -34.25 -3.64 16.38
N GLY A 282 -35.55 -3.94 16.23
CA GLY A 282 -36.63 -3.13 16.75
C GLY A 282 -36.87 -3.35 18.26
#